data_0596727adf8bb6105661b0683b4ceb81
#
_entry.id   0596727adf8bb6105661b0683b4ceb81
#
_cell.length_a   1.000
_cell.length_b   1.000
_cell.length_c   1.000
_cell.angle_alpha   90.00
_cell.angle_beta   90.00
_cell.angle_gamma   90.00
#
_symmetry.space_group_name_H-M   'P 1'
#
loop_
_entity.id
_entity.type
_entity.pdbx_description
1 polymer ?
#
loop_
_entity_poly.entity_id
_entity_poly.type
_entity_poly.pdbx_seq_one_letter_code
_entity_poly.pdbx_strand_id
1 'polypeptide(L)'
;VAQGPKGYVILTEAIKDPEGMKAYAQAAGAAMGGVNVLAVDTAPKVVEGTWHGDQTVVLEFESVDAARAWYESDAYQKAAKLRQAAADCNAVILSGFQIPSAAG
;
A
#
# COMPACT_ATOMS: atom_id res chain seq x y z
N VAL A 1 15.18 20.24 -11.40
CA VAL A 1 14.66 20.38 -10.05
C VAL A 1 14.77 19.04 -9.33
N ALA A 2 15.39 19.06 -8.18
CA ALA A 2 15.48 17.86 -7.37
C ALA A 2 14.09 17.45 -6.91
N GLN A 3 13.76 16.20 -7.15
CA GLN A 3 12.52 15.66 -6.65
C GLN A 3 12.74 15.15 -5.23
N GLY A 4 11.76 15.34 -4.39
CA GLY A 4 11.78 14.76 -3.06
C GLY A 4 11.72 13.25 -3.12
N PRO A 5 11.85 12.59 -1.97
CA PRO A 5 11.75 11.14 -1.93
C PRO A 5 10.36 10.69 -2.36
N LYS A 6 10.31 9.50 -2.94
CA LYS A 6 9.04 8.88 -3.29
C LYS A 6 8.29 8.47 -2.02
N GLY A 7 6.98 8.29 -2.16
CA GLY A 7 6.17 7.76 -1.07
C GLY A 7 5.78 6.33 -1.33
N TYR A 8 5.62 5.57 -0.28
CA TYR A 8 5.23 4.17 -0.38
C TYR A 8 4.10 3.88 0.59
N VAL A 9 3.16 3.06 0.15
CA VAL A 9 2.13 2.54 1.02
C VAL A 9 2.37 1.04 1.15
N ILE A 10 2.44 0.56 2.37
CA ILE A 10 2.56 -0.87 2.63
C ILE A 10 1.32 -1.30 3.39
N LEU A 11 0.64 -2.31 2.87
CA LEU A 11 -0.53 -2.90 3.48
C LEU A 11 -0.21 -4.34 3.83
N THR A 12 -0.53 -4.75 5.06
CA THR A 12 -0.46 -6.15 5.44
C THR A 12 -1.85 -6.59 5.87
N GLU A 13 -2.27 -7.76 5.41
CA GLU A 13 -3.66 -8.19 5.52
C GLU A 13 -3.74 -9.62 5.98
N ALA A 14 -4.38 -9.83 7.15
CA ALA A 14 -4.75 -11.17 7.62
C ALA A 14 -6.19 -11.37 7.17
N ILE A 15 -6.37 -12.11 6.08
CA ILE A 15 -7.66 -12.22 5.39
C ILE A 15 -8.60 -13.14 6.16
N LYS A 16 -9.79 -12.62 6.46
CA LYS A 16 -10.84 -13.38 7.14
C LYS A 16 -11.99 -13.74 6.20
N ASP A 17 -12.20 -12.90 5.19
CA ASP A 17 -13.30 -13.07 4.24
C ASP A 17 -12.78 -12.89 2.81
N PRO A 18 -12.40 -13.99 2.14
CA PRO A 18 -11.87 -13.89 0.77
C PRO A 18 -12.82 -13.23 -0.22
N GLU A 19 -14.14 -13.45 -0.07
CA GLU A 19 -15.11 -12.83 -0.97
C GLU A 19 -15.15 -11.32 -0.76
N GLY A 20 -15.06 -10.87 0.49
CA GLY A 20 -14.97 -9.45 0.78
C GLY A 20 -13.72 -8.82 0.20
N MET A 21 -12.61 -9.56 0.20
CA MET A 21 -11.37 -9.06 -0.41
C MET A 21 -11.48 -8.94 -1.92
N LYS A 22 -12.25 -9.81 -2.57
CA LYS A 22 -12.52 -9.67 -4.00
C LYS A 22 -13.30 -8.39 -4.29
N ALA A 23 -14.31 -8.11 -3.46
CA ALA A 23 -15.08 -6.87 -3.59
C ALA A 23 -14.18 -5.65 -3.37
N TYR A 24 -13.27 -5.72 -2.39
CA TYR A 24 -12.28 -4.68 -2.17
C TYR A 24 -11.41 -4.48 -3.41
N ALA A 25 -10.89 -5.55 -3.99
CA ALA A 25 -10.00 -5.46 -5.14
C ALA A 25 -10.68 -4.76 -6.31
N GLN A 26 -11.96 -5.07 -6.54
CA GLN A 26 -12.73 -4.42 -7.61
C GLN A 26 -12.92 -2.93 -7.33
N ALA A 27 -13.28 -2.59 -6.10
CA ALA A 27 -13.49 -1.20 -5.73
C ALA A 27 -12.17 -0.41 -5.75
N ALA A 28 -11.09 -1.02 -5.27
CA ALA A 28 -9.77 -0.39 -5.25
C ALA A 28 -9.26 -0.16 -6.67
N GLY A 29 -9.59 -1.05 -7.59
CA GLY A 29 -9.17 -0.91 -8.99
C GLY A 29 -9.57 0.43 -9.58
N ALA A 30 -10.74 0.94 -9.21
CA ALA A 30 -11.20 2.24 -9.69
C ALA A 30 -10.35 3.40 -9.15
N ALA A 31 -9.66 3.21 -8.04
CA ALA A 31 -8.83 4.23 -7.40
C ALA A 31 -7.35 4.07 -7.73
N MET A 32 -6.97 3.13 -8.60
CA MET A 32 -5.57 2.78 -8.82
C MET A 32 -4.93 3.50 -10.00
N GLY A 33 -5.64 4.42 -10.65
CA GLY A 33 -5.05 5.19 -11.75
C GLY A 33 -3.83 5.96 -11.26
N GLY A 34 -2.70 5.78 -11.92
CA GLY A 34 -1.47 6.46 -11.56
C GLY A 34 -0.71 5.85 -10.40
N VAL A 35 -1.21 4.77 -9.80
CA VAL A 35 -0.54 4.09 -8.71
C VAL A 35 0.39 3.02 -9.28
N ASN A 36 1.63 3.02 -8.82
CA ASN A 36 2.59 2.00 -9.24
C ASN A 36 2.62 0.87 -8.21
N VAL A 37 2.08 -0.29 -8.59
CA VAL A 37 2.06 -1.46 -7.71
C VAL A 37 3.38 -2.19 -7.84
N LEU A 38 4.17 -2.19 -6.78
CA LEU A 38 5.48 -2.82 -6.78
C LEU A 38 5.45 -4.29 -6.42
N ALA A 39 4.56 -4.66 -5.50
CA ALA A 39 4.48 -6.05 -5.06
C ALA A 39 3.09 -6.34 -4.50
N VAL A 40 2.60 -7.52 -4.79
CA VAL A 40 1.44 -8.12 -4.12
C VAL A 40 1.85 -9.57 -3.87
N ASP A 41 2.05 -9.92 -2.61
CA ASP A 41 2.53 -11.25 -2.28
C ASP A 41 1.57 -11.89 -1.28
N THR A 42 0.99 -13.02 -1.67
CA THR A 42 0.00 -13.74 -0.86
C THR A 42 0.64 -14.77 0.06
N ALA A 43 1.96 -14.92 0.00
CA ALA A 43 2.68 -15.87 0.84
C ALA A 43 4.10 -15.35 1.12
N PRO A 44 4.22 -14.21 1.81
CA PRO A 44 5.54 -13.63 2.06
C PRO A 44 6.44 -14.60 2.81
N LYS A 45 7.69 -14.67 2.39
CA LYS A 45 8.67 -15.52 3.07
C LYS A 45 9.30 -14.73 4.22
N VAL A 46 8.97 -15.13 5.43
CA VAL A 46 9.52 -14.48 6.61
C VAL A 46 10.94 -15.00 6.83
N VAL A 47 11.89 -14.10 6.82
CA VAL A 47 13.30 -14.47 6.99
C VAL A 47 13.83 -14.18 8.40
N GLU A 48 13.14 -13.33 9.14
CA GLU A 48 13.43 -13.04 10.55
C GLU A 48 12.15 -12.60 11.24
N GLY A 49 11.97 -13.07 12.46
CA GLY A 49 10.86 -12.62 13.29
C GLY A 49 9.51 -13.12 12.83
N THR A 50 8.50 -12.33 13.12
CA THR A 50 7.12 -12.64 12.73
C THR A 50 6.62 -11.56 11.78
N TRP A 51 5.68 -11.93 10.91
CA TRP A 51 5.08 -11.01 9.95
C TRP A 51 3.58 -11.04 10.11
N HIS A 52 2.96 -9.88 9.92
CA HIS A 52 1.52 -9.79 10.04
C HIS A 52 0.86 -10.19 8.73
N GLY A 53 -0.10 -11.12 8.79
CA GLY A 53 -1.04 -11.37 7.72
C GLY A 53 -0.57 -12.34 6.66
N ASP A 54 -1.48 -12.58 5.74
CA ASP A 54 -1.30 -13.51 4.63
C ASP A 54 -0.81 -12.83 3.38
N GLN A 55 -1.11 -11.54 3.23
CA GLN A 55 -0.80 -10.79 2.02
C GLN A 55 -0.14 -9.48 2.37
N THR A 56 0.89 -9.15 1.60
CA THR A 56 1.56 -7.86 1.70
C THR A 56 1.50 -7.17 0.35
N VAL A 57 1.14 -5.88 0.36
CA VAL A 57 1.04 -5.06 -0.85
C VAL A 57 1.97 -3.86 -0.69
N VAL A 58 2.75 -3.57 -1.72
CA VAL A 58 3.64 -2.42 -1.74
C VAL A 58 3.30 -1.54 -2.93
N LEU A 59 2.96 -0.29 -2.66
CA LEU A 59 2.60 0.69 -3.69
C LEU A 59 3.59 1.84 -3.65
N GLU A 60 3.87 2.43 -4.81
CA GLU A 60 4.80 3.55 -4.93
C GLU A 60 4.07 4.77 -5.50
N PHE A 61 4.39 5.92 -4.96
CA PHE A 61 3.84 7.22 -5.38
C PHE A 61 5.00 8.20 -5.60
N GLU A 62 4.73 9.26 -6.32
CA GLU A 62 5.75 10.27 -6.61
C GLU A 62 6.31 10.93 -5.35
N SER A 63 5.51 11.00 -4.30
CA SER A 63 5.89 11.64 -3.05
C SER A 63 5.05 11.07 -1.90
N VAL A 64 5.49 11.37 -0.68
CA VAL A 64 4.71 11.03 0.51
C VAL A 64 3.35 11.73 0.48
N ASP A 65 3.34 13.01 0.04
CA ASP A 65 2.09 13.76 -0.05
C ASP A 65 1.13 13.13 -1.05
N ALA A 66 1.65 12.65 -2.18
CA ALA A 66 0.82 11.96 -3.17
C ALA A 66 0.26 10.64 -2.60
N ALA A 67 1.05 9.90 -1.84
CA ALA A 67 0.60 8.67 -1.20
C ALA A 67 -0.51 8.96 -0.20
N ARG A 68 -0.33 10.01 0.61
CA ARG A 68 -1.34 10.40 1.59
C ARG A 68 -2.62 10.87 0.91
N ALA A 69 -2.50 11.68 -0.14
CA ALA A 69 -3.67 12.17 -0.86
C ALA A 69 -4.47 11.02 -1.45
N TRP A 70 -3.78 10.02 -2.02
CA TRP A 70 -4.43 8.83 -2.55
C TRP A 70 -5.16 8.06 -1.44
N TYR A 71 -4.47 7.82 -0.33
CA TYR A 71 -5.05 7.03 0.76
C TYR A 71 -6.28 7.72 1.33
N GLU A 72 -6.24 9.04 1.47
CA GLU A 72 -7.32 9.83 2.05
C GLU A 72 -8.43 10.16 1.05
N SER A 73 -8.25 9.82 -0.22
CA SER A 73 -9.26 10.13 -1.23
C SER A 73 -10.57 9.38 -0.96
N ASP A 74 -11.67 10.00 -1.33
CA ASP A 74 -12.99 9.37 -1.17
C ASP A 74 -13.07 8.04 -1.91
N ALA A 75 -12.49 7.99 -3.11
CA ALA A 75 -12.51 6.80 -3.94
C ALA A 75 -11.82 5.63 -3.23
N TYR A 76 -10.62 5.87 -2.68
CA TYR A 76 -9.93 4.79 -1.98
C TYR A 76 -10.57 4.46 -0.64
N GLN A 77 -11.04 5.47 0.10
CA GLN A 77 -11.63 5.22 1.42
C GLN A 77 -12.89 4.37 1.34
N LYS A 78 -13.66 4.50 0.27
CA LYS A 78 -14.80 3.61 0.04
C LYS A 78 -14.35 2.16 -0.09
N ALA A 79 -13.27 1.94 -0.84
CA ALA A 79 -12.71 0.60 -1.00
C ALA A 79 -12.10 0.10 0.32
N ALA A 80 -11.41 0.98 1.04
CA ALA A 80 -10.74 0.60 2.29
C ALA A 80 -11.70 0.02 3.33
N LYS A 81 -12.93 0.50 3.36
CA LYS A 81 -13.93 -0.03 4.29
C LYS A 81 -14.22 -1.51 4.01
N LEU A 82 -14.24 -1.90 2.74
CA LEU A 82 -14.42 -3.30 2.37
C LEU A 82 -13.24 -4.14 2.83
N ARG A 83 -12.03 -3.62 2.66
CA ARG A 83 -10.82 -4.31 3.12
C ARG A 83 -10.81 -4.48 4.63
N GLN A 84 -11.16 -3.41 5.35
CA GLN A 84 -11.18 -3.43 6.82
C GLN A 84 -12.21 -4.42 7.37
N ALA A 85 -13.31 -4.60 6.66
CA ALA A 85 -14.32 -5.57 7.06
C ALA A 85 -13.91 -7.00 6.73
N ALA A 86 -13.09 -7.20 5.71
CA ALA A 86 -12.73 -8.52 5.21
C ALA A 86 -11.41 -9.06 5.76
N ALA A 87 -10.60 -8.21 6.36
CA ALA A 87 -9.27 -8.59 6.82
C ALA A 87 -8.85 -7.75 8.02
N ASP A 88 -7.95 -8.32 8.82
CA ASP A 88 -7.27 -7.56 9.86
C ASP A 88 -6.04 -6.94 9.19
N CYS A 89 -5.98 -5.62 9.14
CA CYS A 89 -5.03 -4.93 8.28
C CYS A 89 -4.16 -3.95 9.04
N ASN A 90 -2.94 -3.80 8.57
CA ASN A 90 -2.07 -2.68 8.94
C ASN A 90 -1.76 -1.92 7.67
N ALA A 91 -1.60 -0.61 7.80
CA ALA A 91 -1.23 0.24 6.68
C ALA A 91 -0.25 1.30 7.16
N VAL A 92 0.80 1.52 6.39
CA VAL A 92 1.77 2.56 6.70
C VAL A 92 2.11 3.33 5.44
N ILE A 93 2.46 4.59 5.60
CA ILE A 93 3.00 5.42 4.52
C ILE A 93 4.44 5.69 4.87
N LEU A 94 5.34 5.37 3.94
CA LEU A 94 6.78 5.53 4.15
C LEU A 94 7.35 6.55 3.18
N SER A 95 8.41 7.22 3.62
CA SER A 95 9.21 8.07 2.76
C SER A 95 10.33 7.23 2.15
N GLY A 96 10.54 7.38 0.86
CA GLY A 96 11.64 6.71 0.19
C GLY A 96 12.98 7.23 0.68
N PHE A 97 14.00 6.44 0.51
CA PHE A 97 15.36 6.81 0.85
C PHE A 97 16.01 7.49 -0.34
N GLN A 98 16.61 8.63 -0.10
CA GLN A 98 17.41 9.31 -1.11
C GLN A 98 18.86 9.27 -0.67
N ILE A 99 19.72 8.72 -1.52
CA ILE A 99 21.15 8.71 -1.24
C ILE A 99 21.65 10.13 -1.45
N PRO A 100 22.29 10.75 -0.43
CA PRO A 100 22.84 12.08 -0.60
C PRO A 100 23.86 12.09 -1.74
N SER A 101 23.88 13.18 -2.51
CA SER A 101 24.83 13.31 -3.57
C SER A 101 26.24 13.45 -3.02
N ALA A 102 27.15 12.57 -3.44
CA ALA A 102 28.54 12.64 -3.01
C ALA A 102 29.26 13.84 -3.59
N ALA A 103 28.77 14.36 -4.70
CA ALA A 103 29.37 15.49 -5.36
C ALA A 103 28.91 16.82 -4.81
N GLY A 104 27.82 16.78 -4.06
CA GLY A 104 27.21 18.01 -3.58
C GLY A 104 27.59 18.39 -2.28
#